data_826daa515cf48d22694d7e5a45ee441e
#
_entry.id   826daa515cf48d22694d7e5a45ee441e
#
_cell.length_a   1.000
_cell.length_b   1.000
_cell.length_c   1.000
_cell.angle_alpha   90.00
_cell.angle_beta   90.00
_cell.angle_gamma   90.00
#
_symmetry.space_group_name_H-M   'P 1'
#
loop_
_entity.id
_entity.type
_entity.pdbx_description
1 polymer ?
#
loop_
_entity_poly.entity_id
_entity_poly.type
_entity_poly.pdbx_seq_one_letter_code
_entity_poly.pdbx_strand_id
1 'polypeptide(L)'
;HDRITCEVLGPKEVTRLRMGSFAAVAQASAQPLRFIVLHYKGAAASQAPVVLVGKGITFDTGGISLKPGPGMDEMKFDMCGAASVIGTFCAAVKLQLPINLIAIVPTCENMPSGHATRPGDIVTSMSGQTVEILNTDAEGRLVLCDLLTYAIKHYEPKLIIDIATLTGAVVIALGANGSAVVSNDDDAASF
;
A
#
# COMPACT_ATOMS: atom_id res chain seq x y z
N HIS A 1 -2.52 -17.15 -18.14
CA HIS A 1 -2.16 -16.28 -19.29
C HIS A 1 -0.65 -16.07 -19.22
N ASP A 2 0.08 -16.43 -20.25
CA ASP A 2 1.56 -16.49 -20.26
C ASP A 2 2.26 -15.13 -19.96
N ARG A 3 1.49 -14.05 -20.02
CA ARG A 3 1.98 -12.68 -19.76
C ARG A 3 1.70 -12.18 -18.35
N ILE A 4 1.05 -12.98 -17.50
CA ILE A 4 0.63 -12.57 -16.16
C ILE A 4 1.20 -13.53 -15.14
N THR A 5 1.79 -13.00 -14.08
CA THR A 5 2.14 -13.77 -12.90
C THR A 5 1.58 -13.10 -11.65
N CYS A 6 1.29 -13.90 -10.64
CA CYS A 6 0.82 -13.45 -9.33
C CYS A 6 1.65 -14.13 -8.25
N GLU A 7 2.24 -13.35 -7.38
CA GLU A 7 2.94 -13.83 -6.19
C GLU A 7 2.19 -13.34 -4.95
N VAL A 8 2.04 -14.23 -3.98
CA VAL A 8 1.44 -13.90 -2.68
C VAL A 8 2.44 -14.26 -1.60
N LEU A 9 3.04 -13.24 -1.02
CA LEU A 9 4.03 -13.36 0.04
C LEU A 9 3.37 -13.23 1.41
N GLY A 10 3.94 -13.87 2.41
CA GLY A 10 3.42 -13.89 3.77
C GLY A 10 4.38 -13.27 4.80
N PRO A 11 4.09 -13.47 6.11
CA PRO A 11 4.90 -12.88 7.18
C PRO A 11 6.38 -13.25 7.15
N LYS A 12 6.72 -14.48 6.72
CA LYS A 12 8.12 -14.94 6.63
C LYS A 12 8.91 -14.15 5.59
N GLU A 13 8.32 -13.90 4.43
CA GLU A 13 8.93 -13.13 3.36
C GLU A 13 9.07 -11.67 3.74
N VAL A 14 8.04 -11.07 4.36
CA VAL A 14 8.04 -9.69 4.86
C VAL A 14 9.16 -9.50 5.90
N THR A 15 9.34 -10.46 6.82
CA THR A 15 10.45 -10.45 7.78
C THR A 15 11.82 -10.55 7.08
N ARG A 16 11.97 -11.45 6.10
CA ARG A 16 13.21 -11.60 5.33
C ARG A 16 13.56 -10.34 4.55
N LEU A 17 12.55 -9.64 4.02
CA LEU A 17 12.69 -8.37 3.32
C LEU A 17 12.91 -7.18 4.26
N ARG A 18 12.87 -7.40 5.58
CA ARG A 18 13.04 -6.37 6.62
C ARG A 18 12.02 -5.22 6.49
N MET A 19 10.79 -5.55 6.16
CA MET A 19 9.66 -4.60 6.07
C MET A 19 9.07 -4.37 7.47
N GLY A 20 9.85 -3.71 8.34
CA GLY A 20 9.47 -3.56 9.76
C GLY A 20 8.30 -2.63 9.97
N SER A 21 8.11 -1.61 9.12
CA SER A 21 6.96 -0.70 9.21
C SER A 21 5.66 -1.40 8.84
N PHE A 22 5.65 -2.21 7.78
CA PHE A 22 4.48 -3.01 7.40
C PHE A 22 4.16 -4.08 8.46
N ALA A 23 5.17 -4.80 8.93
CA ALA A 23 5.00 -5.82 9.96
C ALA A 23 4.40 -5.25 11.26
N ALA A 24 4.81 -4.04 11.66
CA ALA A 24 4.34 -3.37 12.87
C ALA A 24 2.84 -3.05 12.82
N VAL A 25 2.30 -2.69 11.66
CA VAL A 25 0.85 -2.47 11.50
C VAL A 25 0.08 -3.78 11.67
N ALA A 26 0.57 -4.85 11.05
CA ALA A 26 -0.12 -6.13 10.97
C ALA A 26 -0.05 -6.98 12.24
N GLN A 27 0.91 -6.71 13.15
CA GLN A 27 1.24 -7.63 14.25
C GLN A 27 0.11 -7.83 15.28
N ALA A 28 -0.85 -6.92 15.32
CA ALA A 28 -1.97 -6.97 16.27
C ALA A 28 -3.13 -7.85 15.79
N SER A 29 -3.22 -8.12 14.47
CA SER A 29 -4.31 -8.92 13.91
C SER A 29 -4.08 -10.42 14.09
N ALA A 30 -5.17 -11.15 14.30
CA ALA A 30 -5.18 -12.62 14.21
C ALA A 30 -5.05 -13.09 12.74
N GLN A 31 -5.36 -12.23 11.77
CA GLN A 31 -5.23 -12.54 10.35
C GLN A 31 -3.80 -12.23 9.88
N PRO A 32 -3.10 -13.19 9.26
CA PRO A 32 -1.75 -12.95 8.80
C PRO A 32 -1.75 -11.98 7.61
N LEU A 33 -0.83 -11.01 7.64
CA LEU A 33 -0.60 -10.12 6.50
C LEU A 33 -0.32 -10.89 5.20
N ARG A 34 -0.62 -10.25 4.08
CA ARG A 34 -0.21 -10.69 2.75
C ARG A 34 0.39 -9.53 1.98
N PHE A 35 1.30 -9.88 1.10
CA PHE A 35 1.93 -8.96 0.17
C PHE A 35 1.77 -9.56 -1.24
N ILE A 36 0.93 -8.95 -2.06
CA ILE A 36 0.54 -9.44 -3.37
C ILE A 36 1.28 -8.65 -4.43
N VAL A 37 1.92 -9.33 -5.37
CA VAL A 37 2.58 -8.74 -6.53
C VAL A 37 2.02 -9.37 -7.80
N LEU A 38 1.47 -8.53 -8.65
CA LEU A 38 0.97 -8.90 -9.97
C LEU A 38 1.89 -8.34 -11.03
N HIS A 39 2.29 -9.16 -11.99
CA HIS A 39 3.10 -8.73 -13.13
C HIS A 39 2.31 -8.91 -14.42
N TYR A 40 2.35 -7.90 -15.27
CA TYR A 40 1.88 -7.97 -16.64
C TYR A 40 3.02 -7.59 -17.61
N LYS A 41 3.35 -8.50 -18.51
CA LYS A 41 4.38 -8.35 -19.55
C LYS A 41 3.70 -7.96 -20.87
N GLY A 42 3.37 -6.66 -21.01
CA GLY A 42 2.71 -6.13 -22.21
C GLY A 42 3.67 -5.57 -23.26
N ALA A 43 4.94 -5.37 -22.88
CA ALA A 43 5.98 -4.80 -23.73
C ALA A 43 7.29 -5.59 -23.65
N ALA A 44 8.32 -5.12 -24.36
CA ALA A 44 9.66 -5.74 -24.33
C ALA A 44 10.23 -5.73 -22.89
N ALA A 45 11.03 -6.75 -22.55
CA ALA A 45 11.64 -6.87 -21.22
C ALA A 45 12.62 -5.73 -20.89
N SER A 46 13.16 -5.05 -21.91
CA SER A 46 14.04 -3.89 -21.73
C SER A 46 13.30 -2.59 -21.39
N GLN A 47 11.97 -2.58 -21.49
CA GLN A 47 11.18 -1.41 -21.13
C GLN A 47 10.91 -1.41 -19.62
N ALA A 48 11.37 -0.38 -18.94
CA ALA A 48 11.14 -0.20 -17.50
C ALA A 48 9.63 -0.18 -17.19
N PRO A 49 9.18 -0.87 -16.12
CA PRO A 49 7.76 -0.99 -15.81
C PRO A 49 7.17 0.30 -15.23
N VAL A 50 5.86 0.41 -15.32
CA VAL A 50 5.04 1.24 -14.44
C VAL A 50 4.66 0.39 -13.22
N VAL A 51 4.78 0.95 -12.01
CA VAL A 51 4.37 0.28 -10.79
C VAL A 51 3.18 1.01 -10.16
N LEU A 52 2.14 0.26 -9.85
CA LEU A 52 0.99 0.73 -9.09
C LEU A 52 1.08 0.12 -7.69
N VAL A 53 0.97 0.96 -6.66
CA VAL A 53 0.93 0.51 -5.26
C VAL A 53 -0.42 0.89 -4.68
N GLY A 54 -1.12 -0.05 -4.04
CA GLY A 54 -2.45 0.20 -3.50
C GLY A 54 -2.56 -0.13 -2.02
N LYS A 55 -2.93 0.85 -1.19
CA LYS A 55 -3.24 0.61 0.23
C LYS A 55 -4.33 -0.45 0.35
N GLY A 56 -4.05 -1.53 1.08
CA GLY A 56 -4.91 -2.68 1.23
C GLY A 56 -5.22 -3.03 2.69
N ILE A 57 -5.55 -2.04 3.51
CA ILE A 57 -5.98 -2.27 4.89
C ILE A 57 -7.42 -2.78 4.86
N THR A 58 -7.61 -4.04 5.19
CA THR A 58 -8.93 -4.71 5.06
C THR A 58 -9.90 -4.34 6.17
N PHE A 59 -9.38 -3.90 7.31
CA PHE A 59 -10.12 -3.22 8.36
C PHE A 59 -9.17 -2.34 9.19
N ASP A 60 -9.56 -1.10 9.45
CA ASP A 60 -8.77 -0.14 10.20
C ASP A 60 -9.51 0.36 11.43
N THR A 61 -9.11 -0.14 12.60
CA THR A 61 -9.62 0.37 13.88
C THR A 61 -8.86 1.59 14.40
N GLY A 62 -7.74 1.95 13.77
CA GLY A 62 -6.75 2.89 14.27
C GLY A 62 -5.69 2.24 15.17
N GLY A 63 -5.83 0.96 15.50
CA GLY A 63 -4.95 0.29 16.46
C GLY A 63 -5.13 0.80 17.89
N ILE A 64 -4.03 1.05 18.62
CA ILE A 64 -4.08 1.61 19.97
C ILE A 64 -4.60 3.05 19.96
N SER A 65 -4.31 3.83 18.92
CA SER A 65 -4.92 5.15 18.67
C SER A 65 -6.33 4.95 18.09
N LEU A 66 -7.22 4.35 18.88
CA LEU A 66 -8.50 3.82 18.47
C LEU A 66 -9.43 4.90 17.89
N LYS A 67 -10.01 4.63 16.75
CA LYS A 67 -11.04 5.49 16.13
C LYS A 67 -12.32 5.54 16.97
N PRO A 68 -13.12 6.62 16.88
CA PRO A 68 -14.49 6.63 17.41
C PRO A 68 -15.33 5.49 16.83
N GLY A 69 -16.22 4.91 17.66
CA GLY A 69 -17.11 3.82 17.22
C GLY A 69 -18.05 4.19 16.05
N PRO A 70 -18.73 5.34 16.09
CA PRO A 70 -19.57 5.78 14.96
C PRO A 70 -18.75 5.94 13.67
N GLY A 71 -19.16 5.25 12.58
CA GLY A 71 -18.50 5.27 11.28
C GLY A 71 -17.30 4.32 11.16
N MET A 72 -16.89 3.61 12.21
CA MET A 72 -15.78 2.66 12.12
C MET A 72 -16.08 1.49 11.17
N ASP A 73 -17.34 1.12 10.99
CA ASP A 73 -17.77 0.09 10.04
C ASP A 73 -17.44 0.44 8.58
N GLU A 74 -17.27 1.73 8.26
CA GLU A 74 -16.83 2.18 6.94
C GLU A 74 -15.36 1.86 6.68
N MET A 75 -14.58 1.55 7.71
CA MET A 75 -13.15 1.23 7.59
C MET A 75 -12.87 -0.12 6.89
N LYS A 76 -13.87 -0.88 6.54
CA LYS A 76 -13.79 -1.98 5.56
C LYS A 76 -13.49 -1.49 4.13
N PHE A 77 -13.65 -0.18 3.85
CA PHE A 77 -13.29 0.45 2.59
C PHE A 77 -11.84 0.98 2.56
N ASP A 78 -11.09 0.81 3.63
CA ASP A 78 -9.70 1.29 3.72
C ASP A 78 -8.71 0.49 2.84
N MET A 79 -9.24 -0.36 2.01
CA MET A 79 -8.58 -1.11 0.94
C MET A 79 -8.96 -0.64 -0.48
N CYS A 80 -9.66 0.49 -0.62
CA CYS A 80 -10.06 0.97 -1.94
C CYS A 80 -8.88 1.39 -2.83
N GLY A 81 -7.73 1.74 -2.26
CA GLY A 81 -6.48 1.90 -3.00
C GLY A 81 -6.07 0.61 -3.71
N ALA A 82 -6.07 -0.51 -2.98
CA ALA A 82 -5.78 -1.83 -3.54
C ALA A 82 -6.82 -2.24 -4.59
N ALA A 83 -8.10 -1.99 -4.33
CA ALA A 83 -9.18 -2.29 -5.28
C ALA A 83 -8.99 -1.52 -6.61
N SER A 84 -8.64 -0.23 -6.53
CA SER A 84 -8.36 0.61 -7.70
C SER A 84 -7.16 0.09 -8.48
N VAL A 85 -6.07 -0.28 -7.81
CA VAL A 85 -4.86 -0.83 -8.42
C VAL A 85 -5.16 -2.15 -9.14
N ILE A 86 -5.88 -3.07 -8.49
CA ILE A 86 -6.25 -4.36 -9.08
C ILE A 86 -7.20 -4.13 -10.28
N GLY A 87 -8.18 -3.25 -10.15
CA GLY A 87 -9.10 -2.91 -11.23
C GLY A 87 -8.37 -2.33 -12.45
N THR A 88 -7.45 -1.41 -12.22
CA THR A 88 -6.60 -0.82 -13.26
C THR A 88 -5.70 -1.86 -13.92
N PHE A 89 -5.08 -2.73 -13.14
CA PHE A 89 -4.29 -3.85 -13.65
C PHE A 89 -5.13 -4.75 -14.56
N CYS A 90 -6.32 -5.16 -14.11
CA CYS A 90 -7.23 -5.98 -14.91
C CYS A 90 -7.66 -5.28 -16.21
N ALA A 91 -7.93 -3.99 -16.16
CA ALA A 91 -8.28 -3.20 -17.35
C ALA A 91 -7.11 -3.14 -18.34
N ALA A 92 -5.90 -2.85 -17.87
CA ALA A 92 -4.70 -2.80 -18.71
C ALA A 92 -4.43 -4.14 -19.43
N VAL A 93 -4.62 -5.25 -18.71
CA VAL A 93 -4.48 -6.60 -19.28
C VAL A 93 -5.55 -6.87 -20.34
N LYS A 94 -6.82 -6.56 -20.05
CA LYS A 94 -7.93 -6.77 -21.01
C LYS A 94 -7.77 -5.93 -22.25
N LEU A 95 -7.31 -4.70 -22.13
CA LEU A 95 -7.03 -3.80 -23.25
C LEU A 95 -5.71 -4.13 -23.96
N GLN A 96 -4.95 -5.09 -23.46
CA GLN A 96 -3.65 -5.48 -24.02
C GLN A 96 -2.69 -4.29 -24.19
N LEU A 97 -2.64 -3.40 -23.21
CA LEU A 97 -1.80 -2.21 -23.29
C LEU A 97 -0.33 -2.59 -23.51
N PRO A 98 0.41 -1.91 -24.40
CA PRO A 98 1.81 -2.22 -24.71
C PRO A 98 2.76 -1.66 -23.63
N ILE A 99 2.57 -2.06 -22.36
CA ILE A 99 3.36 -1.63 -21.22
C ILE A 99 3.70 -2.82 -20.33
N ASN A 100 4.84 -2.76 -19.65
CA ASN A 100 5.10 -3.63 -18.51
C ASN A 100 4.49 -2.98 -17.26
N LEU A 101 3.59 -3.69 -16.59
CA LEU A 101 2.85 -3.18 -15.44
C LEU A 101 3.04 -4.11 -14.25
N ILE A 102 3.32 -3.53 -13.09
CA ILE A 102 3.40 -4.24 -11.81
C ILE A 102 2.38 -3.62 -10.87
N ALA A 103 1.56 -4.45 -10.24
CA ALA A 103 0.67 -4.01 -9.18
C ALA A 103 1.13 -4.62 -7.85
N ILE A 104 1.27 -3.78 -6.84
CA ILE A 104 1.73 -4.14 -5.50
C ILE A 104 0.64 -3.82 -4.51
N VAL A 105 0.20 -4.82 -3.75
CA VAL A 105 -0.87 -4.69 -2.77
C VAL A 105 -0.42 -5.27 -1.43
N PRO A 106 -0.01 -4.44 -0.48
CA PRO A 106 0.11 -4.85 0.91
C PRO A 106 -1.28 -4.96 1.51
N THR A 107 -1.58 -6.06 2.18
CA THR A 107 -2.87 -6.23 2.83
C THR A 107 -2.72 -6.80 4.25
N CYS A 108 -3.37 -6.14 5.19
CA CYS A 108 -3.47 -6.53 6.59
C CYS A 108 -4.64 -5.80 7.25
N GLU A 109 -4.90 -6.11 8.51
CA GLU A 109 -5.78 -5.34 9.39
C GLU A 109 -4.94 -4.50 10.36
N ASN A 110 -5.43 -3.31 10.71
CA ASN A 110 -4.91 -2.51 11.82
C ASN A 110 -5.84 -2.65 13.02
N MET A 111 -5.44 -3.47 13.99
CA MET A 111 -6.29 -3.88 15.12
C MET A 111 -5.68 -3.49 16.47
N PRO A 112 -6.50 -3.25 17.51
CA PRO A 112 -6.03 -3.15 18.88
C PRO A 112 -5.86 -4.57 19.47
N SER A 113 -4.75 -4.81 20.13
CA SER A 113 -4.54 -6.05 20.90
C SER A 113 -3.38 -5.88 21.88
N GLY A 114 -3.12 -6.91 22.68
CA GLY A 114 -1.94 -6.95 23.55
C GLY A 114 -0.61 -6.98 22.81
N HIS A 115 -0.62 -7.27 21.51
CA HIS A 115 0.56 -7.29 20.63
C HIS A 115 0.65 -6.09 19.70
N ALA A 116 -0.31 -5.15 19.80
CA ALA A 116 -0.34 -3.98 18.93
C ALA A 116 0.88 -3.07 19.11
N THR A 117 1.29 -2.43 18.03
CA THR A 117 2.22 -1.31 18.07
C THR A 117 1.61 -0.19 18.90
N ARG A 118 2.44 0.44 19.74
CA ARG A 118 2.02 1.52 20.64
C ARG A 118 2.58 2.86 20.18
N PRO A 119 1.89 3.96 20.42
CA PRO A 119 2.48 5.29 20.27
C PRO A 119 3.80 5.39 21.04
N GLY A 120 4.86 5.88 20.36
CA GLY A 120 6.23 5.93 20.87
C GLY A 120 7.10 4.72 20.50
N ASP A 121 6.53 3.66 19.92
CA ASP A 121 7.33 2.54 19.40
C ASP A 121 8.14 2.99 18.18
N ILE A 122 9.40 2.49 18.09
CA ILE A 122 10.30 2.78 16.98
C ILE A 122 10.50 1.50 16.17
N VAL A 123 10.29 1.59 14.86
CA VAL A 123 10.48 0.49 13.91
C VAL A 123 11.54 0.85 12.87
N THR A 124 12.13 -0.18 12.26
CA THR A 124 13.06 0.02 11.14
C THR A 124 12.38 -0.41 9.85
N SER A 125 12.27 0.52 8.91
CA SER A 125 11.69 0.26 7.59
C SER A 125 12.66 -0.53 6.68
N MET A 126 12.15 -1.02 5.55
CA MET A 126 12.95 -1.71 4.52
C MET A 126 14.08 -0.84 3.95
N SER A 127 13.95 0.48 4.00
CA SER A 127 15.00 1.41 3.60
C SER A 127 16.17 1.46 4.58
N GLY A 128 15.98 0.96 5.80
CA GLY A 128 16.91 1.03 6.92
C GLY A 128 16.72 2.26 7.82
N GLN A 129 15.78 3.13 7.48
CA GLN A 129 15.43 4.29 8.30
C GLN A 129 14.55 3.87 9.48
N THR A 130 14.79 4.49 10.63
CA THR A 130 13.96 4.31 11.81
C THR A 130 12.78 5.29 11.77
N VAL A 131 11.62 4.80 12.20
CA VAL A 131 10.36 5.57 12.25
C VAL A 131 9.81 5.47 13.66
N GLU A 132 9.64 6.60 14.33
CA GLU A 132 8.88 6.69 15.58
C GLU A 132 7.39 6.81 15.23
N ILE A 133 6.59 5.90 15.75
CA ILE A 133 5.15 5.83 15.49
C ILE A 133 4.43 6.60 16.60
N LEU A 134 4.03 7.84 16.35
CA LEU A 134 3.33 8.66 17.34
C LEU A 134 1.82 8.43 17.33
N ASN A 135 1.27 7.94 16.22
CA ASN A 135 -0.15 7.68 16.05
C ASN A 135 -0.33 6.41 15.21
N THR A 136 -0.91 5.37 15.80
CA THR A 136 -1.14 4.10 15.11
C THR A 136 -2.30 4.15 14.12
N ASP A 137 -3.13 5.19 14.12
CA ASP A 137 -4.15 5.48 13.10
C ASP A 137 -3.56 6.13 11.83
N ALA A 138 -2.24 6.30 11.77
CA ALA A 138 -1.49 6.71 10.60
C ALA A 138 -0.73 5.52 9.97
N GLU A 139 -1.35 4.35 9.94
CA GLU A 139 -0.80 3.05 9.53
C GLU A 139 -0.53 2.97 8.02
N GLY A 140 -1.34 3.63 7.21
CA GLY A 140 -1.24 3.56 5.74
C GLY A 140 0.14 3.97 5.24
N ARG A 141 0.69 5.06 5.74
CA ARG A 141 2.05 5.52 5.39
C ARG A 141 3.14 4.56 5.84
N LEU A 142 2.93 3.82 6.93
CA LEU A 142 3.88 2.81 7.43
C LEU A 142 3.91 1.59 6.51
N VAL A 143 2.76 1.17 6.04
CA VAL A 143 2.65 0.09 5.08
C VAL A 143 3.24 0.50 3.73
N LEU A 144 2.87 1.68 3.21
CA LEU A 144 3.30 2.14 1.90
C LEU A 144 4.81 2.40 1.81
N CYS A 145 5.47 2.91 2.85
CA CYS A 145 6.90 3.23 2.78
C CYS A 145 7.78 2.00 2.49
N ASP A 146 7.44 0.84 3.04
CA ASP A 146 8.17 -0.41 2.78
C ASP A 146 7.93 -0.89 1.33
N LEU A 147 6.68 -0.76 0.85
CA LEU A 147 6.32 -1.23 -0.49
C LEU A 147 6.87 -0.31 -1.60
N LEU A 148 6.92 1.00 -1.38
CA LEU A 148 7.60 1.93 -2.28
C LEU A 148 9.10 1.63 -2.36
N THR A 149 9.72 1.35 -1.21
CA THR A 149 11.13 0.92 -1.15
C THR A 149 11.35 -0.39 -1.90
N TYR A 150 10.43 -1.35 -1.74
CA TYR A 150 10.47 -2.62 -2.46
C TYR A 150 10.35 -2.40 -3.97
N ALA A 151 9.39 -1.60 -4.40
CA ALA A 151 9.18 -1.29 -5.81
C ALA A 151 10.44 -0.72 -6.48
N ILE A 152 11.07 0.26 -5.83
CA ILE A 152 12.29 0.89 -6.35
C ILE A 152 13.45 -0.12 -6.43
N LYS A 153 13.70 -0.88 -5.36
CA LYS A 153 14.85 -1.79 -5.28
C LYS A 153 14.74 -3.01 -6.20
N HIS A 154 13.53 -3.47 -6.52
CA HIS A 154 13.35 -4.72 -7.26
C HIS A 154 13.01 -4.52 -8.74
N TYR A 155 12.47 -3.35 -9.12
CA TYR A 155 11.92 -3.17 -10.45
C TYR A 155 12.49 -1.98 -11.22
N GLU A 156 13.21 -1.05 -10.58
CA GLU A 156 13.74 0.16 -11.22
C GLU A 156 12.70 0.82 -12.15
N PRO A 157 11.51 1.16 -11.62
CA PRO A 157 10.38 1.58 -12.43
C PRO A 157 10.61 2.96 -13.05
N LYS A 158 10.03 3.21 -14.23
CA LYS A 158 9.98 4.55 -14.82
C LYS A 158 8.99 5.48 -14.13
N LEU A 159 7.98 4.91 -13.48
CA LEU A 159 6.92 5.63 -12.77
C LEU A 159 6.35 4.75 -11.68
N ILE A 160 6.10 5.33 -10.51
CA ILE A 160 5.32 4.71 -9.42
C ILE A 160 4.11 5.60 -9.17
N ILE A 161 2.93 4.98 -9.10
CA ILE A 161 1.70 5.63 -8.66
C ILE A 161 1.19 4.86 -7.45
N ASP A 162 1.08 5.51 -6.30
CA ASP A 162 0.39 4.93 -5.15
C ASP A 162 -1.03 5.49 -5.01
N ILE A 163 -1.95 4.63 -4.59
CA ILE A 163 -3.36 4.98 -4.41
C ILE A 163 -3.78 4.52 -3.02
N ALA A 164 -4.28 5.45 -2.22
CA ALA A 164 -4.59 5.16 -0.83
C ALA A 164 -5.75 6.01 -0.30
N THR A 165 -6.61 5.39 0.48
CA THR A 165 -7.52 6.05 1.41
C THR A 165 -6.72 6.48 2.65
N LEU A 166 -5.90 7.53 2.50
CA LEU A 166 -4.77 7.77 3.40
C LEU A 166 -5.12 8.63 4.61
N THR A 167 -5.97 9.65 4.43
CA THR A 167 -6.30 10.58 5.50
C THR A 167 -7.64 11.29 5.28
N GLY A 168 -8.43 11.44 6.33
CA GLY A 168 -9.64 12.26 6.30
C GLY A 168 -9.37 13.75 6.06
N ALA A 169 -8.13 14.22 6.26
CA ALA A 169 -7.74 15.61 6.00
C ALA A 169 -7.95 16.01 4.52
N VAL A 170 -7.87 15.08 3.57
CA VAL A 170 -8.14 15.35 2.16
C VAL A 170 -9.60 15.74 1.91
N VAL A 171 -10.52 15.14 2.65
CA VAL A 171 -11.95 15.46 2.56
C VAL A 171 -12.22 16.87 3.11
N ILE A 172 -11.51 17.26 4.17
CA ILE A 172 -11.58 18.62 4.73
C ILE A 172 -11.03 19.63 3.74
N ALA A 173 -9.92 19.31 3.05
CA ALA A 173 -9.25 20.23 2.13
C ALA A 173 -9.96 20.37 0.78
N LEU A 174 -10.48 19.29 0.21
CA LEU A 174 -10.99 19.24 -1.17
C LEU A 174 -12.49 18.89 -1.29
N GLY A 175 -13.14 18.56 -0.18
CA GLY A 175 -14.50 18.01 -0.19
C GLY A 175 -14.55 16.53 -0.52
N ALA A 176 -15.77 15.96 -0.46
CA ALA A 176 -15.99 14.53 -0.61
C ALA A 176 -15.83 14.02 -2.07
N ASN A 177 -15.84 14.90 -3.05
CA ASN A 177 -15.82 14.55 -4.48
C ASN A 177 -14.44 14.74 -5.13
N GLY A 178 -13.43 15.17 -4.36
CA GLY A 178 -12.08 15.43 -4.85
C GLY A 178 -11.08 14.36 -4.41
N SER A 179 -10.11 14.06 -5.27
CA SER A 179 -8.91 13.30 -4.90
C SER A 179 -7.70 14.23 -4.91
N ALA A 180 -6.80 14.08 -3.93
CA ALA A 180 -5.55 14.81 -3.93
C ALA A 180 -4.50 14.07 -4.73
N VAL A 181 -3.77 14.79 -5.58
CA VAL A 181 -2.57 14.29 -6.25
C VAL A 181 -1.36 15.02 -5.68
N VAL A 182 -0.35 14.27 -5.28
CA VAL A 182 0.95 14.78 -4.83
C VAL A 182 2.02 14.08 -5.66
N SER A 183 2.89 14.85 -6.31
CA SER A 183 3.93 14.31 -7.19
C SER A 183 5.26 15.03 -6.97
N ASN A 184 6.36 14.36 -7.30
CA ASN A 184 7.70 14.96 -7.45
C ASN A 184 7.98 15.39 -8.90
N ASP A 185 6.97 15.34 -9.77
CA ASP A 185 6.99 15.71 -11.17
C ASP A 185 5.72 16.49 -11.50
N ASP A 186 5.86 17.77 -11.86
CA ASP A 186 4.75 18.67 -12.11
C ASP A 186 3.95 18.27 -13.37
N ASP A 187 4.62 17.73 -14.39
CA ASP A 187 3.97 17.26 -15.61
C ASP A 187 3.09 16.04 -15.31
N ALA A 188 3.55 15.15 -14.42
CA ALA A 188 2.78 13.99 -13.97
C ALA A 188 1.60 14.38 -13.07
N ALA A 189 1.63 15.55 -12.42
CA ALA A 189 0.55 16.04 -11.55
C ALA A 189 -0.54 16.82 -12.31
N SER A 190 -0.30 17.18 -13.57
CA SER A 190 -1.17 18.07 -14.36
C SER A 190 -2.24 17.37 -15.21
N PHE A 191 -2.68 16.18 -14.82
CA PHE A 191 -3.71 15.41 -15.50
C PHE A 191 -5.13 15.82 -15.12
#